data_f635f2a3976de18a08e3bdbc84ace966
#
_entry.id   f635f2a3976de18a08e3bdbc84ace966
#
_cell.length_a   1.000
_cell.length_b   1.000
_cell.length_c   1.000
_cell.angle_alpha   90.00
_cell.angle_beta   90.00
_cell.angle_gamma   90.00
#
_symmetry.space_group_name_H-M   'P 1'
#
loop_
_entity.id
_entity.type
_entity.pdbx_description
1 polymer ?
#
loop_
_entity_poly.entity_id
_entity_poly.type
_entity_poly.pdbx_seq_one_letter_code
_entity_poly.pdbx_strand_id
1 'polypeptide(L)'
;PAENAAIANKLHPGAWTYSNIEVMKKQLKAIGLSYDWKRELTTCDPSYYKQEQKFFIDLFNKGLAYQKESIVNWDPVDQTVLANEQVENGRGWRSGALVEKKYLKQWFLKITKYNEELLKDIEEYIKNAEKSKSPIKSIKKNN
;
A
#
# COMPACT_ATOMS: atom_id res chain seq x y z
N PRO A 1 -3.06 -12.26 4.00
CA PRO A 1 -4.24 -13.01 3.54
C PRO A 1 -3.89 -14.27 2.75
N ALA A 2 -3.08 -14.19 1.68
CA ALA A 2 -2.75 -15.35 0.85
C ALA A 2 -1.97 -16.42 1.62
N GLU A 3 -1.02 -16.02 2.45
CA GLU A 3 -0.22 -16.94 3.27
C GLU A 3 -1.08 -17.72 4.27
N ASN A 4 -1.93 -17.04 5.06
CA ASN A 4 -2.79 -17.69 6.04
C ASN A 4 -3.77 -18.67 5.37
N ALA A 5 -4.34 -18.27 4.21
CA ALA A 5 -5.21 -19.16 3.44
C ALA A 5 -4.46 -20.38 2.89
N ALA A 6 -3.23 -20.19 2.42
CA ALA A 6 -2.40 -21.29 1.93
C ALA A 6 -2.00 -22.25 3.06
N ILE A 7 -1.65 -21.75 4.24
CA ILE A 7 -1.39 -22.55 5.44
C ILE A 7 -2.63 -23.38 5.83
N ALA A 8 -3.79 -22.71 5.92
CA ALA A 8 -5.05 -23.39 6.25
C ALA A 8 -5.41 -24.50 5.27
N ASN A 9 -5.06 -24.36 4.00
CA ASN A 9 -5.30 -25.34 2.94
C ASN A 9 -4.11 -26.29 2.70
N LYS A 10 -3.02 -26.17 3.48
CA LYS A 10 -1.78 -26.96 3.33
C LYS A 10 -1.16 -26.86 1.94
N LEU A 11 -1.19 -25.66 1.35
CA LEU A 11 -0.67 -25.39 0.01
C LEU A 11 0.46 -24.37 0.08
N HIS A 12 1.28 -24.31 -0.98
CA HIS A 12 2.29 -23.25 -1.13
C HIS A 12 1.59 -21.93 -1.50
N PRO A 13 1.94 -20.78 -0.82
CA PRO A 13 1.27 -19.50 -1.06
C PRO A 13 1.27 -19.05 -2.52
N GLY A 14 2.38 -19.25 -3.24
CA GLY A 14 2.48 -18.94 -4.66
C GLY A 14 1.50 -19.76 -5.50
N ALA A 15 1.47 -21.10 -5.32
CA ALA A 15 0.55 -21.95 -6.04
C ALA A 15 -0.92 -21.59 -5.76
N TRP A 16 -1.25 -21.31 -4.50
CA TRP A 16 -2.57 -20.81 -4.09
C TRP A 16 -2.94 -19.51 -4.81
N THR A 17 -2.01 -18.54 -4.81
CA THR A 17 -2.25 -17.22 -5.42
C THR A 17 -2.48 -17.32 -6.92
N TYR A 18 -1.62 -18.01 -7.65
CA TYR A 18 -1.78 -18.16 -9.10
C TYR A 18 -3.04 -18.94 -9.48
N SER A 19 -3.39 -19.99 -8.72
CA SER A 19 -4.65 -20.71 -8.92
C SER A 19 -5.87 -19.80 -8.76
N ASN A 20 -5.89 -18.95 -7.74
CA ASN A 20 -6.97 -17.99 -7.52
C ASN A 20 -7.05 -16.92 -8.61
N ILE A 21 -5.90 -16.43 -9.12
CA ILE A 21 -5.85 -15.49 -10.25
C ILE A 21 -6.56 -16.10 -11.45
N GLU A 22 -6.27 -17.36 -11.79
CA GLU A 22 -6.92 -18.02 -12.92
C GLU A 22 -8.44 -18.22 -12.73
N VAL A 23 -8.88 -18.52 -11.50
CA VAL A 23 -10.31 -18.61 -11.18
C VAL A 23 -10.99 -17.24 -11.34
N MET A 24 -10.44 -16.19 -10.75
CA MET A 24 -10.96 -14.82 -10.87
C MET A 24 -11.02 -14.36 -12.33
N LYS A 25 -9.99 -14.64 -13.11
CA LYS A 25 -9.94 -14.31 -14.53
C LYS A 25 -11.06 -15.00 -15.33
N LYS A 26 -11.32 -16.29 -15.06
CA LYS A 26 -12.45 -17.00 -15.66
C LYS A 26 -13.79 -16.38 -15.28
N GLN A 27 -13.98 -16.01 -14.01
CA GLN A 27 -15.20 -15.38 -13.53
C GLN A 27 -15.42 -14.01 -14.18
N LEU A 28 -14.39 -13.15 -14.23
CA LEU A 28 -14.45 -11.83 -14.85
C LEU A 28 -14.77 -11.92 -16.36
N LYS A 29 -14.23 -12.91 -17.06
CA LYS A 29 -14.57 -13.17 -18.47
C LYS A 29 -16.03 -13.65 -18.62
N ALA A 30 -16.51 -14.50 -17.72
CA ALA A 30 -17.86 -15.04 -17.77
C ALA A 30 -18.95 -13.97 -17.61
N ILE A 31 -18.68 -12.91 -16.80
CA ILE A 31 -19.60 -11.76 -16.67
C ILE A 31 -19.44 -10.71 -17.77
N GLY A 32 -18.60 -10.96 -18.76
CA GLY A 32 -18.51 -10.13 -19.97
C GLY A 32 -17.69 -8.86 -19.82
N LEU A 33 -16.81 -8.74 -18.83
CA LEU A 33 -15.94 -7.59 -18.68
C LEU A 33 -14.89 -7.54 -19.79
N SER A 34 -14.82 -6.43 -20.51
CA SER A 34 -13.91 -6.21 -21.63
C SER A 34 -12.58 -5.58 -21.18
N TYR A 35 -11.81 -6.32 -20.40
CA TYR A 35 -10.43 -5.95 -20.07
C TYR A 35 -9.48 -6.33 -21.22
N ASP A 36 -8.41 -5.56 -21.37
CA ASP A 36 -7.29 -5.97 -22.22
C ASP A 36 -6.41 -7.01 -21.50
N TRP A 37 -6.77 -8.27 -21.63
CA TRP A 37 -6.09 -9.40 -20.98
C TRP A 37 -4.62 -9.58 -21.41
N LYS A 38 -4.18 -8.91 -22.49
CA LYS A 38 -2.78 -8.91 -22.91
C LYS A 38 -1.91 -7.99 -22.04
N ARG A 39 -2.55 -7.06 -21.31
CA ARG A 39 -1.90 -6.13 -20.39
C ARG A 39 -2.05 -6.54 -18.93
N GLU A 40 -2.39 -7.80 -18.69
CA GLU A 40 -2.45 -8.37 -17.36
C GLU A 40 -1.06 -8.32 -16.68
N LEU A 41 -1.03 -7.94 -15.43
CA LEU A 41 0.15 -7.98 -14.59
C LEU A 41 -0.20 -8.59 -13.23
N THR A 42 0.77 -9.21 -12.60
CA THR A 42 0.62 -9.83 -11.29
C THR A 42 1.65 -9.24 -10.33
N THR A 43 1.19 -8.52 -9.29
CA THR A 43 2.06 -7.78 -8.38
C THR A 43 2.98 -8.67 -7.53
N CYS A 44 2.62 -9.95 -7.35
CA CYS A 44 3.48 -10.93 -6.67
C CYS A 44 4.49 -11.60 -7.61
N ASP A 45 4.51 -11.25 -8.89
CA ASP A 45 5.48 -11.77 -9.85
C ASP A 45 6.85 -11.11 -9.65
N PRO A 46 7.96 -11.88 -9.65
CA PRO A 46 9.32 -11.33 -9.55
C PRO A 46 9.64 -10.23 -10.56
N SER A 47 9.12 -10.34 -11.77
CA SER A 47 9.32 -9.33 -12.82
C SER A 47 8.68 -7.98 -12.44
N TYR A 48 7.58 -8.00 -11.69
CA TYR A 48 6.90 -6.82 -11.18
C TYR A 48 7.61 -6.24 -9.94
N TYR A 49 7.71 -6.99 -8.85
CA TYR A 49 8.23 -6.46 -7.59
C TYR A 49 9.73 -6.15 -7.63
N LYS A 50 10.48 -6.68 -8.59
CA LYS A 50 11.86 -6.27 -8.86
C LYS A 50 11.98 -4.76 -9.08
N GLN A 51 11.00 -4.15 -9.76
CA GLN A 51 10.99 -2.71 -10.01
C GLN A 51 10.68 -1.92 -8.74
N GLU A 52 9.77 -2.44 -7.90
CA GLU A 52 9.47 -1.85 -6.59
C GLU A 52 10.69 -1.91 -5.66
N GLN A 53 11.39 -3.04 -5.63
CA GLN A 53 12.63 -3.19 -4.87
C GLN A 53 13.72 -2.21 -5.33
N LYS A 54 13.87 -2.03 -6.65
CA LYS A 54 14.79 -1.04 -7.20
C LYS A 54 14.42 0.38 -6.78
N PHE A 55 13.15 0.74 -6.88
CA PHE A 55 12.66 2.04 -6.44
C PHE A 55 12.90 2.27 -4.94
N PHE A 56 12.68 1.25 -4.10
CA PHE A 56 12.98 1.33 -2.68
C PHE A 56 14.47 1.57 -2.41
N ILE A 57 15.35 0.87 -3.14
CA ILE A 57 16.80 1.07 -3.03
C ILE A 57 17.17 2.53 -3.41
N ASP A 58 16.56 3.07 -4.45
CA ASP A 58 16.78 4.46 -4.86
C ASP A 58 16.34 5.44 -3.77
N LEU A 59 15.19 5.20 -3.11
CA LEU A 59 14.75 5.99 -1.95
C LEU A 59 15.73 5.89 -0.78
N PHE A 60 16.23 4.71 -0.50
CA PHE A 60 17.22 4.47 0.56
C PHE A 60 18.52 5.21 0.28
N ASN A 61 19.06 5.09 -0.93
CA ASN A 61 20.29 5.76 -1.35
C ASN A 61 20.17 7.29 -1.31
N LYS A 62 18.97 7.84 -1.53
CA LYS A 62 18.65 9.27 -1.39
C LYS A 62 18.39 9.70 0.06
N GLY A 63 18.50 8.77 1.02
CA GLY A 63 18.24 9.03 2.43
C GLY A 63 16.78 9.35 2.75
N LEU A 64 15.85 8.95 1.86
CA LEU A 64 14.40 9.12 2.05
C LEU A 64 13.77 7.94 2.78
N ALA A 65 14.36 6.75 2.70
CA ALA A 65 14.00 5.59 3.50
C ALA A 65 15.06 5.36 4.58
N TYR A 66 14.63 4.98 5.78
CA TYR A 66 15.53 4.69 6.90
C TYR A 66 14.90 3.67 7.84
N GLN A 67 15.71 3.06 8.71
CA GLN A 67 15.23 2.15 9.73
C GLN A 67 15.33 2.79 11.12
N LYS A 68 14.33 2.55 11.95
CA LYS A 68 14.40 2.80 13.39
C LYS A 68 13.55 1.78 14.16
N GLU A 69 13.86 1.62 15.43
CA GLU A 69 12.95 0.90 16.33
C GLU A 69 11.71 1.71 16.62
N SER A 70 10.57 1.07 16.57
CA SER A 70 9.27 1.68 16.87
C SER A 70 8.35 0.67 17.52
N ILE A 71 7.46 1.19 18.35
CA ILE A 71 6.39 0.39 18.94
C ILE A 71 5.37 0.12 17.83
N VAL A 72 5.01 -1.15 17.68
CA VAL A 72 4.01 -1.61 16.74
C VAL A 72 2.90 -2.37 17.45
N ASN A 73 1.72 -2.43 16.82
CA ASN A 73 0.64 -3.30 17.26
C ASN A 73 0.91 -4.70 16.71
N TRP A 74 1.15 -5.65 17.59
CA TRP A 74 1.44 -7.04 17.23
C TRP A 74 0.24 -7.92 17.50
N ASP A 75 -0.19 -8.67 16.50
CA ASP A 75 -1.18 -9.72 16.66
C ASP A 75 -0.47 -11.06 16.93
N PRO A 76 -0.62 -11.66 18.12
CA PRO A 76 0.09 -12.90 18.46
C PRO A 76 -0.48 -14.15 17.76
N VAL A 77 -1.72 -14.10 17.28
CA VAL A 77 -2.39 -15.19 16.57
C VAL A 77 -2.04 -15.18 15.09
N ASP A 78 -2.23 -14.03 14.43
CA ASP A 78 -1.87 -13.86 13.02
C ASP A 78 -0.36 -13.65 12.81
N GLN A 79 0.41 -13.51 13.89
CA GLN A 79 1.86 -13.24 13.89
C GLN A 79 2.27 -12.13 12.94
N THR A 80 1.54 -11.01 12.99
CA THR A 80 1.74 -9.88 12.08
C THR A 80 1.63 -8.54 12.81
N VAL A 81 2.19 -7.50 12.19
CA VAL A 81 2.01 -6.11 12.61
C VAL A 81 0.70 -5.58 12.05
N LEU A 82 -0.08 -4.93 12.89
CA LEU A 82 -1.35 -4.29 12.53
C LEU A 82 -1.20 -2.78 12.46
N ALA A 83 -1.78 -2.18 11.44
CA ALA A 83 -2.01 -0.73 11.39
C ALA A 83 -3.04 -0.31 12.47
N ASN A 84 -3.06 0.96 12.83
CA ASN A 84 -3.98 1.44 13.88
C ASN A 84 -5.45 1.18 13.53
N GLU A 85 -5.80 1.29 12.26
CA GLU A 85 -7.15 1.04 11.71
C GLU A 85 -7.57 -0.43 11.77
N GLN A 86 -6.60 -1.33 11.99
CA GLN A 86 -6.82 -2.77 12.11
C GLN A 86 -6.95 -3.23 13.57
N VAL A 87 -6.93 -2.29 14.51
CA VAL A 87 -7.10 -2.56 15.94
C VAL A 87 -8.43 -1.99 16.41
N GLU A 88 -9.36 -2.86 16.74
CA GLU A 88 -10.70 -2.52 17.22
C GLU A 88 -10.83 -2.93 18.69
N ASN A 89 -11.10 -1.97 19.57
CA ASN A 89 -11.22 -2.20 21.02
C ASN A 89 -10.02 -2.96 21.63
N GLY A 90 -8.79 -2.67 21.16
CA GLY A 90 -7.56 -3.33 21.61
C GLY A 90 -7.35 -4.74 21.06
N ARG A 91 -8.14 -5.16 20.08
CA ARG A 91 -8.07 -6.47 19.44
C ARG A 91 -7.79 -6.37 17.95
N GLY A 92 -7.13 -7.37 17.40
CA GLY A 92 -6.93 -7.49 15.97
C GLY A 92 -8.27 -7.72 15.24
N TRP A 93 -8.53 -6.93 14.22
CA TRP A 93 -9.79 -6.93 13.46
C TRP A 93 -10.17 -8.28 12.84
N ARG A 94 -9.16 -9.12 12.59
CA ARG A 94 -9.34 -10.44 11.97
C ARG A 94 -9.30 -11.58 12.97
N SER A 95 -8.26 -11.62 13.80
CA SER A 95 -8.03 -12.71 14.76
C SER A 95 -8.91 -12.60 16.00
N GLY A 96 -9.34 -11.37 16.36
CA GLY A 96 -9.98 -11.06 17.65
C GLY A 96 -9.05 -11.15 18.85
N ALA A 97 -7.75 -11.46 18.65
CA ALA A 97 -6.76 -11.55 19.72
C ALA A 97 -6.45 -10.18 20.30
N LEU A 98 -6.10 -10.14 21.59
CA LEU A 98 -5.57 -8.93 22.22
C LEU A 98 -4.25 -8.55 21.56
N VAL A 99 -4.15 -7.28 21.15
CA VAL A 99 -2.97 -6.74 20.50
C VAL A 99 -1.88 -6.45 21.55
N GLU A 100 -0.68 -6.90 21.27
CA GLU A 100 0.51 -6.64 22.06
C GLU A 100 1.28 -5.43 21.51
N LYS A 101 1.94 -4.67 22.38
CA LYS A 101 2.89 -3.64 21.94
C LYS A 101 4.29 -4.24 21.90
N LYS A 102 4.91 -4.27 20.71
CA LYS A 102 6.28 -4.76 20.54
C LYS A 102 7.18 -3.69 19.93
N TYR A 103 8.44 -3.67 20.37
CA TYR A 103 9.48 -2.89 19.72
C TYR A 103 10.05 -3.70 18.56
N LEU A 104 9.89 -3.20 17.35
CA LEU A 104 10.46 -3.82 16.16
C LEU A 104 11.21 -2.79 15.33
N LYS A 105 12.29 -3.22 14.71
CA LYS A 105 13.02 -2.42 13.74
C LYS A 105 12.19 -2.35 12.45
N GLN A 106 11.73 -1.15 12.11
CA GLN A 106 10.82 -0.89 11.00
C GLN A 106 11.44 0.06 9.99
N TRP A 107 10.98 -0.02 8.75
CA TRP A 107 11.29 0.95 7.72
C TRP A 107 10.35 2.15 7.80
N PHE A 108 10.92 3.33 7.61
CA PHE A 108 10.21 4.61 7.58
C PHE A 108 10.59 5.39 6.34
N LEU A 109 9.63 6.14 5.81
CA LEU A 109 9.85 7.11 4.75
C LEU A 109 9.79 8.52 5.34
N LYS A 110 10.69 9.42 4.91
CA LYS A 110 10.68 10.84 5.31
C LYS A 110 9.63 11.61 4.51
N ILE A 111 8.37 11.29 4.70
CA ILE A 111 7.23 11.85 3.94
C ILE A 111 7.09 13.37 4.09
N THR A 112 7.58 13.95 5.19
CA THR A 112 7.48 15.38 5.47
C THR A 112 8.64 16.20 4.90
N LYS A 113 9.65 15.55 4.29
CA LYS A 113 10.86 16.24 3.81
C LYS A 113 10.56 17.34 2.77
N TYR A 114 9.52 17.18 1.99
CA TYR A 114 9.15 18.07 0.89
C TYR A 114 7.91 18.93 1.18
N ASN A 115 7.41 18.96 2.41
CA ASN A 115 6.17 19.65 2.75
C ASN A 115 6.21 21.15 2.40
N GLU A 116 7.30 21.84 2.74
CA GLU A 116 7.44 23.29 2.48
C GLU A 116 7.58 23.58 0.99
N GLU A 117 8.33 22.73 0.27
CA GLU A 117 8.50 22.83 -1.18
C GLU A 117 7.16 22.63 -1.89
N LEU A 118 6.43 21.57 -1.53
CA LEU A 118 5.11 21.27 -2.06
C LEU A 118 4.10 22.41 -1.80
N LEU A 119 4.15 23.01 -0.61
CA LEU A 119 3.27 24.13 -0.29
C LEU A 119 3.58 25.34 -1.19
N LYS A 120 4.85 25.67 -1.37
CA LYS A 120 5.29 26.73 -2.30
C LYS A 120 4.83 26.47 -3.73
N ASP A 121 5.04 25.26 -4.23
CA ASP A 121 4.68 24.87 -5.58
C ASP A 121 3.17 24.98 -5.80
N ILE A 122 2.37 24.57 -4.81
CA ILE A 122 0.90 24.70 -4.84
C ILE A 122 0.49 26.18 -4.89
N GLU A 123 1.10 27.04 -4.06
CA GLU A 123 0.83 28.48 -4.07
C GLU A 123 1.18 29.13 -5.41
N GLU A 124 2.32 28.77 -5.99
CA GLU A 124 2.74 29.26 -7.31
C GLU A 124 1.79 28.76 -8.42
N TYR A 125 1.43 27.48 -8.36
CA TYR A 125 0.47 26.89 -9.30
C TYR A 125 -0.90 27.61 -9.26
N ILE A 126 -1.40 27.89 -8.07
CA ILE A 126 -2.65 28.63 -7.88
C ILE A 126 -2.56 30.03 -8.48
N LYS A 127 -1.47 30.77 -8.20
CA LYS A 127 -1.23 32.12 -8.78
C LYS A 127 -1.21 32.08 -10.31
N ASN A 128 -0.56 31.08 -10.89
CA ASN A 128 -0.48 30.94 -12.35
C ASN A 128 -1.83 30.53 -12.98
N ALA A 129 -2.59 29.65 -12.32
CA ALA A 129 -3.93 29.27 -12.74
C ALA A 129 -4.92 30.45 -12.67
N GLU A 130 -4.81 31.32 -11.67
CA GLU A 130 -5.60 32.56 -11.56
C GLU A 130 -5.29 33.55 -12.69
N LYS A 131 -4.02 33.70 -13.08
CA LYS A 131 -3.60 34.53 -14.19
C LYS A 131 -4.11 34.00 -15.55
N SER A 132 -4.13 32.68 -15.73
CA SER A 132 -4.53 32.04 -17.00
C SER A 132 -6.05 31.93 -17.19
N LYS A 133 -6.88 32.45 -16.27
CA LYS A 133 -8.34 32.27 -16.27
C LYS A 133 -8.81 30.81 -16.30
N SER A 134 -7.99 29.90 -15.84
CA SER A 134 -8.27 28.45 -15.80
C SER A 134 -9.46 28.13 -14.85
N PRO A 135 -10.26 27.07 -15.11
CA PRO A 135 -11.46 26.71 -14.34
C PRO A 135 -11.21 26.32 -12.87
N ILE A 136 -9.96 26.26 -12.40
CA ILE A 136 -9.60 26.00 -10.98
C ILE A 136 -10.05 27.11 -10.02
N LYS A 137 -10.63 28.20 -10.50
CA LYS A 137 -11.26 29.21 -9.63
C LYS A 137 -12.38 28.67 -8.71
N SER A 138 -12.90 27.47 -8.99
CA SER A 138 -13.97 26.87 -8.19
C SER A 138 -13.50 26.22 -6.87
N ILE A 139 -12.22 25.96 -6.70
CA ILE A 139 -11.70 25.25 -5.49
C ILE A 139 -11.54 26.21 -4.30
N LYS A 140 -11.37 27.52 -4.53
CA LYS A 140 -11.21 28.51 -3.46
C LYS A 140 -12.49 28.94 -2.72
N LYS A 141 -13.67 28.47 -3.13
CA LYS A 141 -14.94 28.95 -2.56
C LYS A 141 -15.55 28.10 -1.45
N ASN A 142 -14.90 27.00 -1.05
CA ASN A 142 -15.45 26.03 -0.10
C ASN A 142 -14.59 25.85 1.16
N ASN A 143 -13.98 26.94 1.67
CA ASN A 143 -13.45 26.95 3.04
C ASN A 143 -14.07 28.11 3.81
#